data_090f1b4661d93dca38e14c9f491f0000
#
_entry.id   090f1b4661d93dca38e14c9f491f0000
#
_cell.length_a   1.000
_cell.length_b   1.000
_cell.length_c   1.000
_cell.angle_alpha   90.00
_cell.angle_beta   90.00
_cell.angle_gamma   90.00
#
_symmetry.space_group_name_H-M   'P 1'
#
loop_
_entity.id
_entity.type
_entity.pdbx_description
1 polymer ?
#
loop_
_entity_poly.entity_id
_entity_poly.type
_entity_poly.pdbx_seq_one_letter_code
_entity_poly.pdbx_strand_id
1 'polypeptide(L)'
;MKRIIIILALTLIGVSAFSFKAFAKDTEEKEPDFFYEVGADLVSSYLWRGQNLGGLSIQPSVTVGWKGLYLCTWANIGADNWRFEELNPELDITIGYENFGFQLDLTHLYYFYGDKYFKGLTDPNNIYSGSTMELHAGINIGEWTEKIPLSIDWYTTVLGYDPVYNKYNILEKNINGNYKRAYSTYIQLGYDIKLPLDIILGVKVGFTPWKGMYSDYREVWTSGKTVGFNNLQLRAEREFELKHLYINVWGDIMFNCYGVYKHNIINTFGEADSQKLNACIGVGLYFGN
;
A
#
# COMPACT_ATOMS: atom_id res chain seq x y z
N MET A 1 18.69 10.70 16.45
CA MET A 1 18.37 9.26 16.21
C MET A 1 16.89 8.99 16.15
N LYS A 2 16.04 9.40 17.12
CA LYS A 2 14.58 9.13 17.08
C LYS A 2 13.83 9.73 15.89
N ARG A 3 14.28 10.85 15.31
CA ARG A 3 13.61 11.52 14.16
C ARG A 3 13.93 10.87 12.81
N ILE A 4 15.09 10.25 12.65
CA ILE A 4 15.45 9.49 11.44
C ILE A 4 14.53 8.28 11.26
N ILE A 5 14.17 7.66 12.36
CA ILE A 5 13.24 6.51 12.39
C ILE A 5 11.85 6.90 11.86
N ILE A 6 11.42 8.14 12.11
CA ILE A 6 10.11 8.64 11.66
C ILE A 6 10.07 8.76 10.13
N ILE A 7 11.10 9.34 9.53
CA ILE A 7 11.18 9.48 8.06
C ILE A 7 11.34 8.12 7.39
N LEU A 8 12.16 7.24 7.96
CA LEU A 8 12.40 5.91 7.43
C LEU A 8 11.17 4.99 7.54
N ALA A 9 10.41 5.09 8.62
CA ALA A 9 9.13 4.38 8.74
C ALA A 9 8.08 4.88 7.73
N LEU A 10 8.15 6.14 7.32
CA LEU A 10 7.22 6.74 6.36
C LEU A 10 7.53 6.35 4.90
N THR A 11 8.79 6.11 4.57
CA THR A 11 9.19 5.76 3.19
C THR A 11 8.98 4.28 2.84
N LEU A 12 8.96 3.39 3.84
CA LEU A 12 8.82 1.94 3.62
C LEU A 12 7.40 1.48 3.34
N ILE A 13 6.42 2.36 3.48
CA ILE A 13 5.02 1.97 3.49
C ILE A 13 4.30 2.38 2.21
N GLY A 14 5.00 2.46 1.10
CA GLY A 14 4.40 2.83 -0.19
C GLY A 14 3.24 1.95 -0.65
N VAL A 15 2.98 0.82 -0.02
CA VAL A 15 1.93 -0.07 -0.51
C VAL A 15 1.03 -0.67 0.57
N SER A 16 1.42 -0.80 1.83
CA SER A 16 0.57 -1.56 2.73
C SER A 16 0.26 -1.01 4.08
N ALA A 17 0.94 -0.05 4.61
CA ALA A 17 0.56 0.45 5.92
C ALA A 17 1.36 1.69 6.33
N PHE A 18 0.79 2.85 6.24
CA PHE A 18 1.28 4.00 6.96
C PHE A 18 1.09 3.78 8.45
N SER A 19 2.15 3.45 9.16
CA SER A 19 2.18 3.61 10.60
C SER A 19 2.92 4.89 10.89
N PHE A 20 2.16 5.95 11.13
CA PHE A 20 2.73 7.23 11.49
C PHE A 20 3.33 7.17 12.89
N LYS A 21 4.61 7.39 13.00
CA LYS A 21 5.22 7.76 14.28
C LYS A 21 5.19 9.26 14.48
N ALA A 22 4.05 9.80 14.86
CA ALA A 22 3.93 11.17 15.33
C ALA A 22 4.40 11.28 16.78
N PHE A 23 5.64 10.95 17.12
CA PHE A 23 6.11 11.12 18.50
C PHE A 23 7.62 11.11 18.63
N ALA A 24 8.19 12.24 18.77
CA ALA A 24 9.20 12.61 19.74
C ALA A 24 9.68 14.03 19.46
N LYS A 25 9.09 14.95 20.15
CA LYS A 25 9.69 16.28 20.24
C LYS A 25 10.36 16.36 21.59
N ASP A 26 11.63 15.97 21.62
CA ASP A 26 12.60 16.50 22.59
C ASP A 26 13.99 16.21 22.05
N THR A 27 14.62 17.24 21.56
CA THR A 27 15.97 17.53 21.09
C THR A 27 16.03 17.92 19.63
N GLU A 28 16.51 19.15 19.38
CA GLU A 28 16.80 19.73 18.06
C GLU A 28 18.03 19.05 17.40
N GLU A 29 17.99 17.77 17.14
CA GLU A 29 18.93 17.17 16.18
C GLU A 29 18.38 17.41 14.78
N LYS A 30 19.13 18.18 13.99
CA LYS A 30 18.81 18.42 12.58
C LYS A 30 18.85 17.08 11.84
N GLU A 31 17.77 16.75 11.16
CA GLU A 31 17.73 15.55 10.34
C GLU A 31 18.87 15.55 9.32
N PRO A 32 19.51 14.39 9.07
CA PRO A 32 20.57 14.31 8.07
C PRO A 32 19.97 14.68 6.70
N ASP A 33 20.69 15.53 5.97
CA ASP A 33 20.31 15.90 4.61
C ASP A 33 20.19 14.67 3.69
N PHE A 34 20.93 13.60 3.98
CA PHE A 34 20.93 12.33 3.25
C PHE A 34 20.59 11.17 4.19
N PHE A 35 19.72 10.30 3.75
CA PHE A 35 19.40 9.06 4.45
C PHE A 35 19.35 7.86 3.51
N TYR A 36 19.52 6.68 4.06
CA TYR A 36 19.27 5.42 3.36
C TYR A 36 18.71 4.39 4.33
N GLU A 37 17.93 3.47 3.77
CA GLU A 37 17.45 2.31 4.49
C GLU A 37 17.39 1.10 3.56
N VAL A 38 17.79 -0.04 4.11
CA VAL A 38 17.70 -1.35 3.46
C VAL A 38 17.05 -2.31 4.44
N GLY A 39 16.00 -2.99 4.01
CA GLY A 39 15.32 -3.92 4.90
C GLY A 39 14.48 -4.95 4.17
N ALA A 40 13.81 -5.77 4.96
CA ALA A 40 12.85 -6.72 4.47
C ALA A 40 11.82 -7.07 5.55
N ASP A 41 10.57 -7.22 5.15
CA ASP A 41 9.51 -7.78 5.95
C ASP A 41 9.29 -9.26 5.62
N LEU A 42 9.02 -10.06 6.64
CA LEU A 42 8.43 -11.38 6.51
C LEU A 42 6.98 -11.29 7.01
N VAL A 43 6.02 -11.53 6.13
CA VAL A 43 4.60 -11.38 6.43
C VAL A 43 3.83 -12.68 6.18
N SER A 44 2.88 -12.99 7.06
CA SER A 44 2.05 -14.17 6.91
C SER A 44 0.96 -14.02 5.84
N SER A 45 0.66 -12.77 5.46
CA SER A 45 -0.32 -12.44 4.44
C SER A 45 -0.03 -11.04 3.88
N TYR A 46 -0.16 -10.86 2.57
CA TYR A 46 0.00 -9.57 1.93
C TYR A 46 -1.34 -8.84 1.90
N LEU A 47 -1.54 -7.95 2.86
CA LEU A 47 -2.75 -7.12 2.97
C LEU A 47 -2.49 -5.72 2.42
N TRP A 48 -3.32 -5.28 1.47
CA TRP A 48 -3.16 -3.99 0.83
C TRP A 48 -4.51 -3.32 0.57
N ARG A 49 -4.76 -2.16 1.19
CA ARG A 49 -5.94 -1.30 0.99
C ARG A 49 -7.27 -2.06 0.97
N GLY A 50 -7.48 -2.86 1.96
CA GLY A 50 -8.69 -3.69 2.05
C GLY A 50 -8.62 -5.00 1.27
N GLN A 51 -7.54 -5.27 0.55
CA GLN A 51 -7.36 -6.47 -0.26
C GLN A 51 -6.37 -7.43 0.40
N ASN A 52 -6.58 -8.72 0.20
CA ASN A 52 -5.60 -9.77 0.52
C ASN A 52 -4.99 -10.26 -0.79
N LEU A 53 -3.78 -9.79 -1.10
CA LEU A 53 -3.11 -10.05 -2.37
C LEU A 53 -2.26 -11.31 -2.37
N GLY A 54 -2.01 -11.92 -1.21
CA GLY A 54 -1.22 -13.13 -1.11
C GLY A 54 -1.07 -13.68 0.30
N GLY A 55 -0.48 -14.87 0.41
CA GLY A 55 -0.12 -15.51 1.67
C GLY A 55 1.25 -15.10 2.19
N LEU A 56 2.00 -16.06 2.71
CA LEU A 56 3.36 -15.86 3.22
C LEU A 56 4.24 -15.23 2.15
N SER A 57 4.91 -14.12 2.48
CA SER A 57 5.82 -13.46 1.55
C SER A 57 6.98 -12.77 2.25
N ILE A 58 8.06 -12.54 1.49
CA ILE A 58 9.18 -11.70 1.88
C ILE A 58 9.10 -10.42 1.04
N GLN A 59 9.22 -9.27 1.71
CA GLN A 59 9.03 -7.96 1.10
C GLN A 59 10.29 -7.10 1.30
N PRO A 60 11.34 -7.28 0.49
CA PRO A 60 12.55 -6.47 0.56
C PRO A 60 12.31 -5.05 0.08
N SER A 61 13.05 -4.10 0.65
CA SER A 61 13.01 -2.69 0.27
C SER A 61 14.36 -2.01 0.39
N VAL A 62 14.55 -0.99 -0.43
CA VAL A 62 15.69 -0.06 -0.36
C VAL A 62 15.16 1.35 -0.58
N THR A 63 15.50 2.25 0.33
CA THR A 63 15.18 3.67 0.22
C THR A 63 16.43 4.51 0.34
N VAL A 64 16.53 5.52 -0.51
CA VAL A 64 17.53 6.58 -0.40
C VAL A 64 16.83 7.92 -0.52
N GLY A 65 17.26 8.90 0.26
CA GLY A 65 16.65 10.22 0.23
C GLY A 65 17.61 11.36 0.55
N TRP A 66 17.22 12.54 0.11
CA TRP A 66 17.97 13.77 0.33
C TRP A 66 17.02 14.96 0.43
N LYS A 67 17.01 15.63 1.59
CA LYS A 67 16.22 16.85 1.86
C LYS A 67 14.73 16.71 1.52
N GLY A 68 14.13 15.59 1.91
CA GLY A 68 12.72 15.29 1.66
C GLY A 68 12.45 14.59 0.33
N LEU A 69 13.33 14.70 -0.68
CA LEU A 69 13.24 13.87 -1.88
C LEU A 69 13.66 12.44 -1.56
N TYR A 70 12.96 11.45 -2.11
CA TYR A 70 13.31 10.05 -1.93
C TYR A 70 13.04 9.20 -3.16
N LEU A 71 13.80 8.12 -3.26
CA LEU A 71 13.59 7.01 -4.18
C LEU A 71 13.50 5.74 -3.35
N CYS A 72 12.40 5.03 -3.48
CA CYS A 72 12.18 3.74 -2.82
C CYS A 72 11.98 2.66 -3.88
N THR A 73 12.58 1.49 -3.65
CA THR A 73 12.24 0.27 -4.35
C THR A 73 11.74 -0.75 -3.34
N TRP A 74 10.61 -1.34 -3.62
CA TRP A 74 10.00 -2.38 -2.80
C TRP A 74 9.60 -3.55 -3.69
N ALA A 75 9.69 -4.76 -3.18
CA ALA A 75 9.23 -5.93 -3.89
C ALA A 75 8.43 -6.85 -2.96
N ASN A 76 7.52 -7.61 -3.54
CA ASN A 76 6.85 -8.72 -2.86
C ASN A 76 7.21 -10.03 -3.55
N ILE A 77 7.72 -10.98 -2.78
CA ILE A 77 8.03 -12.33 -3.23
C ILE A 77 7.17 -13.27 -2.41
N GLY A 78 5.97 -13.53 -2.92
CA GLY A 78 4.99 -14.38 -2.27
C GLY A 78 5.20 -15.85 -2.63
N ALA A 79 4.97 -16.75 -1.68
CA ALA A 79 4.93 -18.18 -1.90
C ALA A 79 3.49 -18.67 -1.75
N ASP A 80 2.79 -18.85 -2.85
CA ASP A 80 1.50 -19.48 -2.84
C ASP A 80 1.65 -20.98 -2.59
N ASN A 81 0.96 -21.49 -1.56
CA ASN A 81 0.95 -22.90 -1.18
C ASN A 81 2.35 -23.51 -0.93
N TRP A 82 3.34 -22.71 -0.51
CA TRP A 82 4.73 -23.16 -0.27
C TRP A 82 5.44 -23.73 -1.51
N ARG A 83 4.91 -23.45 -2.71
CA ARG A 83 5.54 -23.85 -3.97
C ARG A 83 6.30 -22.67 -4.54
N PHE A 84 7.61 -22.73 -4.54
CA PHE A 84 8.48 -21.74 -5.18
C PHE A 84 8.28 -21.64 -6.70
N GLU A 85 7.55 -22.55 -7.30
CA GLU A 85 7.24 -22.59 -8.72
C GLU A 85 6.13 -21.61 -9.13
N GLU A 86 5.35 -21.11 -8.15
CA GLU A 86 4.23 -20.19 -8.36
C GLU A 86 4.46 -18.86 -7.60
N LEU A 87 5.67 -18.29 -7.72
CA LEU A 87 5.94 -16.97 -7.18
C LEU A 87 5.19 -15.92 -7.99
N ASN A 88 4.43 -15.07 -7.31
CA ASN A 88 3.81 -13.88 -7.89
C ASN A 88 4.60 -12.64 -7.45
N PRO A 89 5.74 -12.35 -8.07
CA PRO A 89 6.55 -11.21 -7.68
C PRO A 89 5.90 -9.91 -8.14
N GLU A 90 6.04 -8.91 -7.29
CA GLU A 90 5.71 -7.52 -7.55
C GLU A 90 6.96 -6.68 -7.31
N LEU A 91 7.16 -5.64 -8.08
CA LEU A 91 8.22 -4.65 -7.90
C LEU A 91 7.64 -3.27 -8.03
N ASP A 92 7.78 -2.50 -6.97
CA ASP A 92 7.35 -1.11 -6.93
C ASP A 92 8.55 -0.18 -6.90
N ILE A 93 8.48 0.88 -7.69
CA ILE A 93 9.49 1.94 -7.71
C ILE A 93 8.78 3.25 -7.46
N THR A 94 9.11 3.89 -6.35
CA THR A 94 8.51 5.14 -5.91
C THR A 94 9.53 6.27 -5.95
N ILE A 95 9.16 7.39 -6.54
CA ILE A 95 9.86 8.67 -6.39
C ILE A 95 8.92 9.65 -5.72
N GLY A 96 9.38 10.34 -4.69
CA GLY A 96 8.53 11.23 -3.92
C GLY A 96 9.28 12.33 -3.20
N TYR A 97 8.46 13.20 -2.62
CA TYR A 97 8.90 14.26 -1.73
C TYR A 97 8.01 14.26 -0.48
N GLU A 98 8.65 14.32 0.66
CA GLU A 98 7.99 14.41 1.95
C GLU A 98 8.67 15.46 2.81
N ASN A 99 7.88 16.37 3.37
CA ASN A 99 8.36 17.39 4.30
C ASN A 99 7.20 18.06 5.03
N PHE A 100 7.40 18.41 6.29
CA PHE A 100 6.41 19.10 7.13
C PHE A 100 5.02 18.45 7.15
N GLY A 101 4.96 17.12 7.18
CA GLY A 101 3.70 16.38 7.18
C GLY A 101 2.96 16.36 5.85
N PHE A 102 3.54 16.89 4.77
CA PHE A 102 3.03 16.72 3.40
C PHE A 102 3.84 15.67 2.67
N GLN A 103 3.16 14.82 1.93
CA GLN A 103 3.77 13.82 1.06
C GLN A 103 3.16 13.89 -0.34
N LEU A 104 4.00 13.77 -1.36
CA LEU A 104 3.60 13.62 -2.75
C LEU A 104 4.55 12.64 -3.41
N ASP A 105 4.02 11.56 -3.96
CA ASP A 105 4.83 10.58 -4.67
C ASP A 105 4.13 9.96 -5.87
N LEU A 106 4.94 9.35 -6.72
CA LEU A 106 4.54 8.61 -7.89
C LEU A 106 5.17 7.23 -7.82
N THR A 107 4.33 6.20 -7.75
CA THR A 107 4.76 4.80 -7.67
C THR A 107 4.44 4.07 -8.96
N HIS A 108 5.42 3.39 -9.51
CA HIS A 108 5.25 2.39 -10.56
C HIS A 108 5.12 1.02 -9.92
N LEU A 109 3.92 0.45 -9.98
CA LEU A 109 3.63 -0.91 -9.55
C LEU A 109 3.80 -1.84 -10.75
N TYR A 110 4.60 -2.87 -10.60
CA TYR A 110 4.87 -3.85 -11.64
C TYR A 110 4.68 -5.28 -11.15
N TYR A 111 3.76 -5.97 -11.79
CA TYR A 111 3.48 -7.40 -11.57
C TYR A 111 4.11 -8.23 -12.69
N PHE A 112 4.91 -9.25 -12.34
CA PHE A 112 5.74 -10.01 -13.28
C PHE A 112 4.99 -11.00 -14.17
N TYR A 113 3.68 -10.94 -14.27
CA TYR A 113 2.90 -11.76 -15.21
C TYR A 113 2.60 -11.08 -16.56
N GLY A 114 3.26 -10.00 -16.86
CA GLY A 114 3.08 -9.26 -18.13
C GLY A 114 4.30 -9.35 -19.04
N ASP A 115 4.05 -9.31 -20.34
CA ASP A 115 5.07 -9.58 -21.37
C ASP A 115 6.18 -8.54 -21.50
N LYS A 116 6.09 -7.32 -20.97
CA LYS A 116 7.13 -6.29 -21.12
C LYS A 116 7.00 -5.14 -20.10
N TYR A 117 8.11 -4.84 -19.42
CA TYR A 117 8.31 -3.62 -18.63
C TYR A 117 7.87 -2.38 -19.43
N PHE A 118 7.19 -1.46 -18.79
CA PHE A 118 6.78 -0.15 -19.28
C PHE A 118 5.87 -0.11 -20.52
N LYS A 119 5.77 -1.15 -21.34
CA LYS A 119 4.94 -1.11 -22.55
C LYS A 119 3.46 -0.88 -22.23
N GLY A 120 2.99 -1.37 -21.11
CA GLY A 120 1.61 -1.18 -20.68
C GLY A 120 1.29 0.20 -20.14
N LEU A 121 2.26 0.98 -19.71
CA LEU A 121 2.02 2.32 -19.17
C LEU A 121 1.52 3.29 -20.23
N THR A 122 2.02 3.16 -21.47
CA THR A 122 1.73 4.08 -22.56
C THR A 122 0.66 3.58 -23.53
N ASP A 123 0.36 2.27 -23.52
CA ASP A 123 -0.65 1.69 -24.40
C ASP A 123 -1.99 1.54 -23.64
N PRO A 124 -2.99 2.40 -23.92
CA PRO A 124 -4.30 2.33 -23.26
C PRO A 124 -5.10 1.08 -23.59
N ASN A 125 -4.67 0.30 -24.62
CA ASN A 125 -5.31 -0.94 -25.03
C ASN A 125 -4.65 -2.19 -24.46
N ASN A 126 -3.49 -2.05 -23.82
CA ASN A 126 -2.80 -3.18 -23.19
C ASN A 126 -3.39 -3.48 -21.80
N ILE A 127 -4.51 -4.18 -21.76
CA ILE A 127 -5.21 -4.62 -20.56
C ILE A 127 -4.49 -5.76 -19.82
N TYR A 128 -3.44 -6.31 -20.39
CA TYR A 128 -2.64 -7.40 -19.79
C TYR A 128 -1.27 -6.91 -19.31
N SER A 129 -1.04 -5.61 -19.31
CA SER A 129 0.22 -5.11 -18.75
C SER A 129 0.17 -5.22 -17.23
N GLY A 130 1.14 -5.89 -16.64
CA GLY A 130 1.34 -5.87 -15.20
C GLY A 130 1.85 -4.52 -14.67
N SER A 131 1.72 -3.43 -15.44
CA SER A 131 2.27 -2.11 -15.11
C SER A 131 1.16 -1.11 -14.81
N THR A 132 1.28 -0.43 -13.68
CA THR A 132 0.38 0.64 -13.24
C THR A 132 1.17 1.76 -12.59
N MET A 133 0.82 3.00 -12.83
CA MET A 133 1.38 4.14 -12.09
C MET A 133 0.31 4.78 -11.22
N GLU A 134 0.65 4.98 -9.97
CA GLU A 134 -0.20 5.59 -8.97
C GLU A 134 0.42 6.87 -8.43
N LEU A 135 -0.39 7.91 -8.37
CA LEU A 135 -0.08 9.16 -7.69
C LEU A 135 -0.63 9.08 -6.27
N HIS A 136 0.19 9.43 -5.29
CA HIS A 136 -0.18 9.58 -3.89
C HIS A 136 0.01 11.01 -3.44
N ALA A 137 -0.94 11.51 -2.65
CA ALA A 137 -0.84 12.76 -1.91
C ALA A 137 -1.29 12.52 -0.47
N GLY A 138 -0.46 12.86 0.50
CA GLY A 138 -0.67 12.62 1.91
C GLY A 138 -0.51 13.86 2.77
N ILE A 139 -1.25 13.89 3.88
CA ILE A 139 -1.11 14.89 4.94
C ILE A 139 -1.08 14.17 6.29
N ASN A 140 -0.05 14.44 7.10
CA ASN A 140 0.08 13.98 8.46
C ASN A 140 -0.05 15.16 9.43
N ILE A 141 -1.22 15.31 10.04
CA ILE A 141 -1.49 16.35 11.02
C ILE A 141 -0.70 16.10 12.33
N GLY A 142 -0.37 14.84 12.61
CA GLY A 142 0.42 14.45 13.76
C GLY A 142 1.80 15.10 13.82
N GLU A 143 2.39 15.47 12.69
CA GLU A 143 3.66 16.20 12.63
C GLU A 143 3.51 17.68 13.05
N TRP A 144 2.33 18.23 12.92
CA TRP A 144 2.06 19.61 13.35
C TRP A 144 1.65 19.68 14.80
N THR A 145 0.98 18.63 15.31
CA THR A 145 0.52 18.56 16.70
C THR A 145 0.33 17.12 17.17
N GLU A 146 0.99 16.78 18.26
CA GLU A 146 0.85 15.46 18.90
C GLU A 146 -0.56 15.16 19.41
N LYS A 147 -1.40 16.20 19.55
CA LYS A 147 -2.77 16.04 20.04
C LYS A 147 -3.72 15.40 19.03
N ILE A 148 -3.36 15.45 17.75
CA ILE A 148 -4.21 14.97 16.65
C ILE A 148 -3.33 14.10 15.71
N PRO A 149 -3.03 12.86 16.10
CA PRO A 149 -2.24 11.94 15.28
C PRO A 149 -3.07 11.37 14.13
N LEU A 150 -3.55 12.24 13.25
CA LEU A 150 -4.42 11.94 12.12
C LEU A 150 -3.65 12.07 10.82
N SER A 151 -3.79 11.09 9.94
CA SER A 151 -3.35 11.15 8.55
C SER A 151 -4.52 11.08 7.57
N ILE A 152 -4.32 11.69 6.41
CA ILE A 152 -5.22 11.63 5.27
C ILE A 152 -4.39 11.35 4.03
N ASP A 153 -4.70 10.26 3.33
CA ASP A 153 -3.97 9.83 2.15
C ASP A 153 -4.92 9.68 0.97
N TRP A 154 -4.50 10.14 -0.20
CA TRP A 154 -5.21 10.02 -1.46
C TRP A 154 -4.32 9.33 -2.48
N TYR A 155 -4.78 8.22 -3.00
CA TYR A 155 -4.11 7.44 -4.03
C TYR A 155 -4.96 7.38 -5.28
N THR A 156 -4.37 7.60 -6.45
CA THR A 156 -5.09 7.54 -7.72
C THR A 156 -4.21 6.91 -8.81
N THR A 157 -4.73 5.91 -9.48
CA THR A 157 -4.09 5.34 -10.67
C THR A 157 -4.13 6.34 -11.82
N VAL A 158 -2.96 6.73 -12.32
CA VAL A 158 -2.83 7.75 -13.37
C VAL A 158 -2.44 7.17 -14.73
N LEU A 159 -1.69 6.05 -14.76
CA LEU A 159 -1.29 5.38 -16.00
C LEU A 159 -1.34 3.85 -15.82
N GLY A 160 -1.26 3.11 -16.93
CA GLY A 160 -1.20 1.65 -16.92
C GLY A 160 -2.58 0.98 -16.91
N TYR A 161 -2.65 -0.23 -16.37
CA TYR A 161 -3.85 -1.04 -16.34
C TYR A 161 -4.85 -0.54 -15.29
N ASP A 162 -5.92 0.05 -15.73
CA ASP A 162 -6.98 0.57 -14.87
C ASP A 162 -8.29 0.74 -15.67
N PRO A 163 -8.85 -0.34 -16.22
CA PRO A 163 -9.99 -0.26 -17.13
C PRO A 163 -11.31 -0.05 -16.39
N VAL A 164 -12.28 0.54 -17.10
CA VAL A 164 -13.67 0.62 -16.67
C VAL A 164 -14.44 -0.60 -17.20
N TYR A 165 -15.18 -1.26 -16.33
CA TYR A 165 -16.13 -2.30 -16.68
C TYR A 165 -17.56 -1.79 -16.57
N ASN A 166 -18.41 -2.17 -17.50
CA ASN A 166 -19.84 -1.89 -17.41
C ASN A 166 -20.56 -2.90 -16.50
N LYS A 167 -21.87 -2.71 -16.31
CA LYS A 167 -22.74 -3.59 -15.48
C LYS A 167 -22.78 -5.06 -15.92
N TYR A 168 -22.31 -5.39 -17.11
CA TYR A 168 -22.26 -6.75 -17.66
C TYR A 168 -20.85 -7.37 -17.59
N ASN A 169 -19.91 -6.73 -16.86
CA ASN A 169 -18.51 -7.12 -16.78
C ASN A 169 -17.78 -7.04 -18.15
N ILE A 170 -18.21 -6.12 -19.01
CA ILE A 170 -17.59 -5.88 -20.31
C ILE A 170 -16.78 -4.60 -20.23
N LEU A 171 -15.55 -4.65 -20.74
CA LEU A 171 -14.64 -3.51 -20.83
C LEU A 171 -15.25 -2.38 -21.66
N GLU A 172 -15.36 -1.20 -21.07
CA GLU A 172 -15.84 -0.01 -21.77
C GLU A 172 -14.77 0.61 -22.64
N LYS A 173 -15.17 1.04 -23.85
CA LYS A 173 -14.33 1.76 -24.78
C LYS A 173 -14.84 3.20 -24.99
N ASN A 174 -13.90 4.10 -25.24
CA ASN A 174 -14.21 5.46 -25.69
C ASN A 174 -14.55 5.49 -27.18
N ILE A 175 -14.91 6.68 -27.69
CA ILE A 175 -15.27 6.89 -29.10
C ILE A 175 -14.15 6.52 -30.09
N ASN A 176 -12.89 6.55 -29.65
CA ASN A 176 -11.73 6.20 -30.46
C ASN A 176 -11.39 4.69 -30.38
N GLY A 177 -12.22 3.88 -29.71
CA GLY A 177 -12.00 2.45 -29.56
C GLY A 177 -11.02 2.04 -28.46
N ASN A 178 -10.41 2.99 -27.75
CA ASN A 178 -9.51 2.73 -26.61
C ASN A 178 -10.30 2.42 -25.35
N TYR A 179 -9.76 1.57 -24.47
CA TYR A 179 -10.37 1.32 -23.18
C TYR A 179 -10.43 2.58 -22.33
N LYS A 180 -11.56 2.77 -21.67
CA LYS A 180 -11.73 3.85 -20.69
C LYS A 180 -10.95 3.53 -19.43
N ARG A 181 -10.29 4.54 -18.86
CA ARG A 181 -9.59 4.46 -17.58
C ARG A 181 -10.53 4.83 -16.45
N ALA A 182 -10.46 4.06 -15.36
CA ALA A 182 -11.29 4.29 -14.16
C ALA A 182 -10.75 5.41 -13.27
N TYR A 183 -9.45 5.70 -13.35
CA TYR A 183 -8.73 6.54 -12.37
C TYR A 183 -9.02 6.05 -10.95
N SER A 184 -8.84 4.73 -10.77
CA SER A 184 -9.13 4.05 -9.50
C SER A 184 -8.50 4.79 -8.35
N THR A 185 -9.36 5.18 -7.39
CA THR A 185 -8.97 6.06 -6.30
C THR A 185 -9.31 5.41 -4.96
N TYR A 186 -8.37 5.53 -4.03
CA TYR A 186 -8.52 5.11 -2.66
C TYR A 186 -8.13 6.26 -1.73
N ILE A 187 -8.99 6.55 -0.76
CA ILE A 187 -8.75 7.55 0.28
C ILE A 187 -8.67 6.83 1.61
N GLN A 188 -7.63 7.12 2.39
CA GLN A 188 -7.41 6.55 3.71
C GLN A 188 -7.38 7.63 4.76
N LEU A 189 -8.05 7.38 5.87
CA LEU A 189 -7.88 8.11 7.11
C LEU A 189 -7.15 7.19 8.08
N GLY A 190 -6.08 7.67 8.68
CA GLY A 190 -5.29 6.97 9.69
C GLY A 190 -5.29 7.71 11.02
N TYR A 191 -5.32 6.98 12.12
CA TYR A 191 -5.21 7.53 13.47
C TYR A 191 -4.39 6.60 14.35
N ASP A 192 -3.31 7.11 14.95
CA ASP A 192 -2.39 6.33 15.76
C ASP A 192 -2.57 6.60 17.25
N ILE A 193 -2.64 5.53 18.02
CA ILE A 193 -2.85 5.56 19.47
C ILE A 193 -1.61 4.94 20.13
N LYS A 194 -0.91 5.72 20.94
CA LYS A 194 0.15 5.18 21.79
C LYS A 194 -0.41 4.40 22.95
N LEU A 195 0.02 3.16 23.06
CA LEU A 195 -0.26 2.27 24.17
C LEU A 195 0.99 2.13 25.07
N PRO A 196 0.86 1.61 26.30
CA PRO A 196 2.00 1.25 27.14
C PRO A 196 2.97 0.30 26.42
N LEU A 197 4.22 0.26 26.86
CA LEU A 197 5.29 -0.59 26.29
C LEU A 197 5.70 -0.21 24.87
N ASP A 198 5.57 1.06 24.50
CA ASP A 198 5.91 1.58 23.16
C ASP A 198 5.17 0.89 22.02
N ILE A 199 3.97 0.36 22.29
CA ILE A 199 3.09 -0.21 21.28
C ILE A 199 2.30 0.92 20.64
N ILE A 200 2.23 0.93 19.30
CA ILE A 200 1.38 1.81 18.52
C ILE A 200 0.19 0.99 18.00
N LEU A 201 -1.01 1.47 18.26
CA LEU A 201 -2.24 0.95 17.68
C LEU A 201 -2.71 1.90 16.59
N GLY A 202 -2.50 1.54 15.33
CA GLY A 202 -2.99 2.25 14.16
C GLY A 202 -4.39 1.79 13.79
N VAL A 203 -5.27 2.77 13.57
CA VAL A 203 -6.63 2.56 13.05
C VAL A 203 -6.71 3.19 11.69
N LYS A 204 -7.08 2.44 10.65
CA LYS A 204 -7.19 2.93 9.27
C LYS A 204 -8.56 2.64 8.71
N VAL A 205 -9.10 3.64 8.00
CA VAL A 205 -10.41 3.57 7.36
C VAL A 205 -10.23 3.96 5.90
N GLY A 206 -10.63 3.07 4.99
CA GLY A 206 -10.48 3.24 3.56
C GLY A 206 -11.79 3.47 2.82
N PHE A 207 -11.75 4.37 1.85
CA PHE A 207 -12.88 4.74 1.01
C PHE A 207 -12.49 4.73 -0.46
N THR A 208 -13.45 4.42 -1.33
CA THR A 208 -13.34 4.67 -2.77
C THR A 208 -14.43 5.64 -3.22
N PRO A 209 -14.07 6.80 -3.82
CA PRO A 209 -15.04 7.82 -4.20
C PRO A 209 -15.85 7.47 -5.44
N TRP A 210 -15.34 6.54 -6.27
CA TRP A 210 -15.99 6.02 -7.48
C TRP A 210 -15.55 4.59 -7.80
N LYS A 211 -16.15 4.02 -8.84
CA LYS A 211 -15.83 2.66 -9.30
C LYS A 211 -14.38 2.58 -9.80
N GLY A 212 -13.66 1.56 -9.35
CA GLY A 212 -12.29 1.27 -9.76
C GLY A 212 -11.81 -0.03 -9.15
N MET A 213 -10.50 -0.29 -9.22
CA MET A 213 -9.88 -1.53 -8.73
C MET A 213 -10.06 -1.77 -7.22
N TYR A 214 -10.34 -0.71 -6.44
CA TYR A 214 -10.54 -0.81 -4.99
C TYR A 214 -11.99 -1.07 -4.58
N SER A 215 -12.93 -1.05 -5.53
CA SER A 215 -14.33 -1.39 -5.29
C SER A 215 -14.61 -2.79 -5.82
N ASP A 216 -15.46 -3.57 -5.13
CA ASP A 216 -15.93 -4.82 -5.70
C ASP A 216 -16.78 -4.51 -6.93
N TYR A 217 -16.28 -4.84 -8.09
CA TYR A 217 -16.99 -4.66 -9.35
C TYR A 217 -18.34 -5.37 -9.38
N ARG A 218 -18.52 -6.47 -8.67
CA ARG A 218 -19.76 -7.24 -8.68
C ARG A 218 -20.87 -6.58 -7.86
N GLU A 219 -20.60 -6.23 -6.61
CA GLU A 219 -21.61 -5.62 -5.74
C GLU A 219 -21.95 -4.18 -6.14
N VAL A 220 -20.95 -3.42 -6.57
CA VAL A 220 -21.17 -2.05 -7.04
C VAL A 220 -22.04 -2.01 -8.29
N TRP A 221 -21.96 -3.02 -9.15
CA TRP A 221 -22.78 -3.09 -10.35
C TRP A 221 -24.22 -3.50 -10.09
N THR A 222 -24.43 -4.41 -9.14
CA THR A 222 -25.78 -4.85 -8.77
C THR A 222 -26.53 -3.83 -7.91
N SER A 223 -25.81 -3.09 -7.04
CA SER A 223 -26.41 -2.12 -6.13
C SER A 223 -26.47 -0.68 -6.65
N GLY A 224 -25.78 -0.36 -7.77
CA GLY A 224 -25.69 0.99 -8.32
C GLY A 224 -24.84 1.97 -7.45
N LYS A 225 -24.26 1.51 -6.37
CA LYS A 225 -23.42 2.33 -5.50
C LYS A 225 -22.06 2.59 -6.16
N THR A 226 -21.65 3.84 -6.24
CA THR A 226 -20.37 4.25 -6.84
C THR A 226 -19.33 4.66 -5.80
N VAL A 227 -19.75 5.03 -4.61
CA VAL A 227 -18.92 5.43 -3.47
C VAL A 227 -19.06 4.37 -2.39
N GLY A 228 -17.94 3.94 -1.84
CA GLY A 228 -17.96 2.87 -0.85
C GLY A 228 -16.93 3.05 0.25
N PHE A 229 -17.31 2.62 1.44
CA PHE A 229 -16.41 2.30 2.52
C PHE A 229 -15.76 0.95 2.19
N ASN A 230 -14.43 0.93 2.04
CA ASN A 230 -13.72 -0.27 1.61
C ASN A 230 -13.34 -1.16 2.77
N ASN A 231 -12.62 -0.60 3.74
CA ASN A 231 -12.05 -1.39 4.81
C ASN A 231 -11.89 -0.59 6.10
N LEU A 232 -11.87 -1.34 7.19
CA LEU A 232 -11.35 -0.94 8.49
C LEU A 232 -10.17 -1.85 8.80
N GLN A 233 -9.02 -1.26 9.14
CA GLN A 233 -7.82 -1.99 9.54
C GLN A 233 -7.38 -1.52 10.93
N LEU A 234 -7.01 -2.49 11.76
CA LEU A 234 -6.39 -2.28 13.05
C LEU A 234 -5.01 -2.92 13.01
N ARG A 235 -3.97 -2.16 13.30
CA ARG A 235 -2.60 -2.62 13.36
C ARG A 235 -2.00 -2.32 14.71
N ALA A 236 -1.51 -3.33 15.40
CA ALA A 236 -0.68 -3.16 16.58
C ALA A 236 0.76 -3.46 16.22
N GLU A 237 1.65 -2.53 16.50
CA GLU A 237 3.08 -2.68 16.19
C GLU A 237 3.97 -2.21 17.31
N ARG A 238 5.17 -2.80 17.35
CA ARG A 238 6.27 -2.36 18.22
C ARG A 238 7.60 -2.47 17.49
N GLU A 239 8.39 -1.41 17.62
CA GLU A 239 9.75 -1.36 17.08
C GLU A 239 10.79 -1.46 18.21
N PHE A 240 11.86 -2.18 17.91
CA PHE A 240 13.05 -2.31 18.75
C PHE A 240 14.23 -1.74 17.98
N GLU A 241 14.92 -0.78 18.58
CA GLU A 241 16.12 -0.15 18.00
C GLU A 241 17.38 -0.75 18.62
N LEU A 242 18.29 -1.24 17.76
CA LEU A 242 19.60 -1.76 18.10
C LEU A 242 20.67 -1.03 17.27
N LYS A 243 21.00 0.19 17.64
CA LYS A 243 21.90 1.09 16.88
C LYS A 243 21.33 1.43 15.49
N HIS A 244 21.94 0.85 14.43
CA HIS A 244 21.52 1.01 13.04
C HIS A 244 20.58 -0.11 12.56
N LEU A 245 20.25 -1.05 13.42
CA LEU A 245 19.31 -2.13 13.12
C LEU A 245 17.98 -1.85 13.82
N TYR A 246 16.91 -1.90 13.07
CA TYR A 246 15.55 -1.74 13.54
C TYR A 246 14.80 -3.05 13.30
N ILE A 247 14.10 -3.51 14.34
CA ILE A 247 13.25 -4.70 14.29
C ILE A 247 11.83 -4.24 14.56
N ASN A 248 10.96 -4.38 13.58
CA ASN A 248 9.54 -4.09 13.74
C ASN A 248 8.74 -5.39 13.80
N VAL A 249 7.83 -5.50 14.76
CA VAL A 249 6.91 -6.64 14.91
C VAL A 249 5.50 -6.10 14.94
N TRP A 250 4.63 -6.67 14.10
CA TRP A 250 3.25 -6.19 14.03
C TRP A 250 2.23 -7.29 13.79
N GLY A 251 0.98 -6.97 14.12
CA GLY A 251 -0.20 -7.74 13.76
C GLY A 251 -1.28 -6.84 13.20
N ASP A 252 -1.87 -7.24 12.09
CA ASP A 252 -2.98 -6.56 11.41
C ASP A 252 -4.25 -7.38 11.47
N ILE A 253 -5.38 -6.71 11.70
CA ILE A 253 -6.71 -7.24 11.45
C ILE A 253 -7.40 -6.28 10.49
N MET A 254 -7.85 -6.78 9.35
CA MET A 254 -8.48 -5.99 8.32
C MET A 254 -9.87 -6.55 7.97
N PHE A 255 -10.87 -5.69 8.11
CA PHE A 255 -12.23 -5.98 7.67
C PHE A 255 -12.50 -5.25 6.35
N ASN A 256 -12.94 -5.99 5.32
CA ASN A 256 -13.37 -5.44 4.05
C ASN A 256 -14.88 -5.62 3.89
N CYS A 257 -15.60 -4.52 3.59
CA CYS A 257 -17.06 -4.54 3.48
C CYS A 257 -17.58 -5.35 2.29
N TYR A 258 -16.78 -5.41 1.22
CA TYR A 258 -17.14 -6.05 -0.04
C TYR A 258 -16.69 -7.51 -0.13
N GLY A 259 -15.84 -7.95 0.81
CA GLY A 259 -15.12 -9.20 0.70
C GLY A 259 -13.91 -9.06 -0.23
N VAL A 260 -12.80 -9.64 0.18
CA VAL A 260 -11.56 -9.62 -0.60
C VAL A 260 -11.54 -10.85 -1.49
N TYR A 261 -11.25 -10.65 -2.77
CA TYR A 261 -10.85 -11.77 -3.61
C TYR A 261 -9.53 -12.30 -3.08
N LYS A 262 -9.51 -13.55 -2.62
CA LYS A 262 -8.25 -14.29 -2.55
C LYS A 262 -7.77 -14.47 -3.99
N HIS A 263 -6.74 -13.75 -4.36
CA HIS A 263 -6.20 -13.75 -5.73
C HIS A 263 -5.76 -15.14 -6.21
N ASN A 264 -5.67 -16.13 -5.33
CA ASN A 264 -5.09 -17.44 -5.59
C ASN A 264 -6.00 -18.63 -5.38
N ILE A 265 -7.28 -18.45 -5.13
CA ILE A 265 -8.20 -19.56 -5.18
C ILE A 265 -9.30 -19.24 -6.20
N ILE A 266 -8.93 -19.15 -7.45
CA ILE A 266 -9.78 -19.75 -8.46
C ILE A 266 -9.65 -21.25 -8.18
N ASN A 267 -10.47 -21.73 -7.25
CA ASN A 267 -10.65 -23.17 -7.17
C ASN A 267 -11.10 -23.59 -8.56
N THR A 268 -10.81 -24.83 -8.94
CA THR A 268 -11.11 -25.45 -10.24
C THR A 268 -12.59 -25.33 -10.66
N PHE A 269 -13.43 -24.66 -9.87
CA PHE A 269 -14.88 -24.52 -10.02
C PHE A 269 -15.35 -23.06 -10.19
N GLY A 270 -14.44 -22.07 -10.24
CA GLY A 270 -14.78 -20.67 -10.57
C GLY A 270 -15.54 -19.90 -9.47
N GLU A 271 -15.63 -20.41 -8.27
CA GLU A 271 -16.20 -19.70 -7.12
C GLU A 271 -15.08 -18.93 -6.39
N ALA A 272 -15.18 -17.61 -6.40
CA ALA A 272 -14.32 -16.74 -5.61
C ALA A 272 -14.80 -16.78 -4.15
N ASP A 273 -13.97 -17.30 -3.26
CA ASP A 273 -14.21 -17.25 -1.82
C ASP A 273 -13.92 -15.82 -1.32
N SER A 274 -14.98 -15.07 -0.98
CA SER A 274 -14.84 -13.71 -0.50
C SER A 274 -14.67 -13.70 1.02
N GLN A 275 -13.44 -13.46 1.49
CA GLN A 275 -13.16 -13.34 2.91
C GLN A 275 -13.24 -11.87 3.35
N LYS A 276 -14.19 -11.54 4.24
CA LYS A 276 -14.37 -10.18 4.77
C LYS A 276 -13.39 -9.82 5.88
N LEU A 277 -12.94 -10.79 6.66
CA LEU A 277 -11.99 -10.61 7.73
C LEU A 277 -10.67 -11.26 7.38
N ASN A 278 -9.60 -10.49 7.39
CA ASN A 278 -8.25 -10.93 7.11
C ASN A 278 -7.34 -10.55 8.27
N ALA A 279 -6.29 -11.32 8.49
CA ALA A 279 -5.27 -11.04 9.49
C ALA A 279 -3.88 -11.27 8.92
N CYS A 280 -2.92 -10.51 9.41
CA CYS A 280 -1.52 -10.65 9.08
C CYS A 280 -0.68 -10.52 10.35
N ILE A 281 0.41 -11.26 10.41
CA ILE A 281 1.50 -11.05 11.37
C ILE A 281 2.76 -10.84 10.54
N GLY A 282 3.55 -9.84 10.92
CA GLY A 282 4.80 -9.54 10.24
C GLY A 282 5.94 -9.23 11.19
N VAL A 283 7.14 -9.44 10.68
CA VAL A 283 8.41 -9.04 11.29
C VAL A 283 9.26 -8.38 10.24
N GLY A 284 9.73 -7.18 10.52
CA GLY A 284 10.61 -6.42 9.66
C GLY A 284 12.00 -6.26 10.26
N LEU A 285 13.02 -6.32 9.41
CA LEU A 285 14.41 -6.05 9.76
C LEU A 285 14.94 -4.97 8.83
N TYR A 286 15.43 -3.86 9.41
CA TYR A 286 15.87 -2.70 8.65
C TYR A 286 17.21 -2.20 9.15
N PHE A 287 18.04 -1.78 8.22
CA PHE A 287 19.34 -1.16 8.49
C PHE A 287 19.42 0.19 7.78
N GLY A 288 19.73 1.25 8.54
CA GLY A 288 19.77 2.61 8.01
C GLY A 288 20.50 3.60 8.91
N ASN A 289 20.54 4.88 8.49
CA ASN A 289 21.14 5.99 9.24
C ASN A 289 20.10 7.08 9.57
#